data_0aaed5693a8615a4ebd1a96c644cb805
#
_entry.id   0aaed5693a8615a4ebd1a96c644cb805
#
_cell.length_a   1.000
_cell.length_b   1.000
_cell.length_c   1.000
_cell.angle_alpha   90.00
_cell.angle_beta   90.00
_cell.angle_gamma   90.00
#
_symmetry.space_group_name_H-M   'P 1'
#
loop_
_entity.id
_entity.type
_entity.pdbx_description
1 polymer ?
#
loop_
_entity_poly.entity_id
_entity_poly.type
_entity_poly.pdbx_seq_one_letter_code
_entity_poly.pdbx_strand_id
1 'polypeptide(L)'
;MQRPIEVEVEEDEQIVERVAAVDVAKASGMVCTRMPHESVPGKRVTKVWQVPSMTRALVELADHLRCEGIQRVVLESTSDYWRPFYYLLEAAGVTMWLVNAAQAKNVPGRPKNRQDRRGVAGQARRALDGVALAGAHRADAPGA
;
A
#
# COMPACT_ATOMS: atom_id res chain seq x y z
N MET A 1 -15.98 5.01 6.12
CA MET A 1 -14.92 4.78 5.12
C MET A 1 -14.52 6.11 4.50
N GLN A 2 -13.26 6.45 4.60
CA GLN A 2 -12.79 7.72 4.05
C GLN A 2 -12.82 7.68 2.53
N ARG A 3 -13.22 8.79 1.93
CA ARG A 3 -13.18 8.92 0.47
C ARG A 3 -11.75 8.85 -0.02
N PRO A 4 -11.50 8.20 -1.15
CA PRO A 4 -10.17 8.25 -1.77
C PRO A 4 -9.78 9.69 -2.03
N ILE A 5 -8.55 10.02 -1.65
CA ILE A 5 -8.00 11.35 -1.96
C ILE A 5 -7.56 11.30 -3.41
N GLU A 6 -8.16 12.13 -4.24
CA GLU A 6 -7.68 12.33 -5.59
C GLU A 6 -6.37 13.10 -5.53
N VAL A 7 -5.30 12.46 -5.94
CA VAL A 7 -4.03 13.15 -6.14
C VAL A 7 -3.96 13.51 -7.61
N GLU A 8 -3.92 14.79 -7.91
CA GLU A 8 -3.61 15.24 -9.26
C GLU A 8 -2.15 14.91 -9.57
N VAL A 9 -1.96 14.05 -10.54
CA VAL A 9 -0.65 13.66 -11.02
C VAL A 9 -0.43 14.34 -12.36
N GLU A 10 0.73 14.98 -12.53
CA GLU A 10 1.08 15.58 -13.81
C GLU A 10 1.15 14.51 -14.91
N GLU A 11 0.69 14.86 -16.08
CA GLU A 11 0.52 13.93 -17.22
C GLU A 11 1.80 13.24 -17.67
N ASP A 12 2.97 13.78 -17.33
CA ASP A 12 4.27 13.23 -17.72
C ASP A 12 4.79 12.16 -16.75
N GLU A 13 4.09 11.88 -15.66
CA GLU A 13 4.50 10.85 -14.73
C GLU A 13 3.90 9.50 -15.13
N GLN A 14 4.77 8.50 -15.24
CA GLN A 14 4.31 7.12 -15.38
C GLN A 14 3.59 6.69 -14.10
N ILE A 15 2.27 6.72 -14.15
CA ILE A 15 1.43 6.30 -13.05
C ILE A 15 1.34 4.79 -13.08
N VAL A 16 1.70 4.16 -11.96
CA VAL A 16 1.39 2.75 -11.74
C VAL A 16 -0.11 2.68 -11.41
N GLU A 17 -0.88 2.08 -12.32
CA GLU A 17 -2.34 2.12 -12.23
C GLU A 17 -2.90 1.26 -11.10
N ARG A 18 -2.29 0.10 -10.87
CA ARG A 18 -2.76 -0.91 -9.92
C ARG A 18 -1.73 -1.09 -8.81
N VAL A 19 -1.99 -0.50 -7.68
CA VAL A 19 -1.05 -0.46 -6.56
C VAL A 19 -1.72 -0.88 -5.27
N ALA A 20 -0.91 -1.41 -4.36
CA ALA A 20 -1.33 -1.70 -3.00
C ALA A 20 -0.29 -1.18 -2.00
N ALA A 21 -0.73 -0.95 -0.80
CA ALA A 21 0.15 -0.67 0.33
C ALA A 21 -0.31 -1.48 1.54
N VAL A 22 0.65 -1.88 2.36
CA VAL A 22 0.37 -2.58 3.60
C VAL A 22 1.07 -1.87 4.74
N ASP A 23 0.30 -1.42 5.71
CA ASP A 23 0.83 -0.94 6.98
C ASP A 23 0.93 -2.13 7.93
N VAL A 24 2.16 -2.57 8.19
CA VAL A 24 2.41 -3.80 8.94
C VAL A 24 2.53 -3.51 10.43
N ALA A 25 1.74 -4.23 11.21
CA ALA A 25 1.79 -4.27 12.67
C ALA A 25 2.26 -5.64 13.14
N LYS A 26 2.30 -5.85 14.46
CA LYS A 26 2.82 -7.07 15.07
C LYS A 26 2.10 -8.34 14.59
N ALA A 27 0.78 -8.33 14.57
CA ALA A 27 -0.03 -9.52 14.31
C ALA A 27 -0.89 -9.41 13.04
N SER A 28 -0.80 -8.31 12.33
CA SER A 28 -1.65 -8.05 11.16
C SER A 28 -1.05 -6.95 10.28
N GLY A 29 -1.60 -6.82 9.09
CA GLY A 29 -1.33 -5.68 8.21
C GLY A 29 -2.64 -5.08 7.73
N MET A 30 -2.68 -3.76 7.61
CA MET A 30 -3.77 -3.07 6.96
C MET A 30 -3.44 -2.91 5.49
N VAL A 31 -4.20 -3.55 4.63
CA VAL A 31 -4.01 -3.53 3.19
C VAL A 31 -4.89 -2.46 2.58
N CYS A 32 -4.32 -1.67 1.69
CA CYS A 32 -5.04 -0.72 0.87
C CYS A 32 -4.71 -0.97 -0.59
N THR A 33 -5.71 -1.12 -1.44
CA THR A 33 -5.52 -1.21 -2.89
C THR A 33 -6.13 -0.01 -3.58
N ARG A 34 -5.52 0.39 -4.67
CA ARG A 34 -6.04 1.43 -5.55
C ARG A 34 -5.91 1.00 -7.00
N MET A 35 -7.04 0.99 -7.68
CA MET A 35 -7.15 0.47 -9.04
C MET A 35 -8.09 1.36 -9.86
N PRO A 36 -7.98 1.32 -11.20
CA PRO A 36 -8.98 1.96 -12.06
C PRO A 36 -10.36 1.33 -11.85
N HIS A 37 -11.39 2.15 -11.94
CA HIS A 37 -12.76 1.68 -11.90
C HIS A 37 -13.08 0.89 -13.18
N GLU A 38 -13.80 -0.23 -13.05
CA GLU A 38 -14.10 -1.11 -14.18
C GLU A 38 -14.94 -0.47 -15.27
N SER A 39 -15.89 0.36 -14.89
CA SER A 39 -16.90 0.90 -15.81
C SER A 39 -16.86 2.41 -15.99
N VAL A 40 -16.18 3.16 -15.12
CA VAL A 40 -16.11 4.63 -15.21
C VAL A 40 -14.70 5.07 -15.56
N PRO A 41 -14.44 5.56 -16.76
CA PRO A 41 -13.12 6.05 -17.15
C PRO A 41 -12.63 7.19 -16.24
N GLY A 42 -11.36 7.13 -15.85
CA GLY A 42 -10.73 8.15 -15.01
C GLY A 42 -11.04 8.07 -13.52
N LYS A 43 -11.98 7.21 -13.12
CA LYS A 43 -12.30 6.98 -11.72
C LYS A 43 -11.45 5.85 -11.15
N ARG A 44 -11.08 5.97 -9.87
CA ARG A 44 -10.33 4.93 -9.15
C ARG A 44 -11.13 4.36 -8.00
N VAL A 45 -10.89 3.09 -7.72
CA VAL A 45 -11.48 2.38 -6.58
C VAL A 45 -10.39 2.11 -5.55
N THR A 46 -10.65 2.50 -4.32
CA THR A 46 -9.79 2.23 -3.18
C THR A 46 -10.50 1.30 -2.21
N LYS A 47 -9.83 0.20 -1.86
CA LYS A 47 -10.33 -0.76 -0.88
C LYS A 47 -9.35 -0.87 0.27
N VAL A 48 -9.85 -1.00 1.49
CA VAL A 48 -9.02 -1.15 2.69
C VAL A 48 -9.56 -2.30 3.53
N TRP A 49 -8.68 -3.22 3.94
CA TRP A 49 -9.04 -4.30 4.85
C TRP A 49 -7.83 -4.77 5.64
N GLN A 50 -8.07 -5.44 6.75
CA GLN A 50 -7.04 -5.98 7.62
C GLN A 50 -6.79 -7.45 7.30
N VAL A 51 -5.51 -7.84 7.31
CA VAL A 51 -5.08 -9.22 7.07
C VAL A 51 -4.20 -9.67 8.23
N PRO A 52 -4.49 -10.81 8.87
CA PRO A 52 -3.64 -11.34 9.93
C PRO A 52 -2.30 -11.82 9.36
N SER A 53 -1.23 -11.72 10.18
CA SER A 53 0.12 -12.13 9.80
C SER A 53 0.30 -13.66 9.88
N MET A 54 -0.66 -14.40 9.38
CA MET A 54 -0.62 -15.85 9.31
C MET A 54 -0.31 -16.30 7.89
N THR A 55 0.51 -17.32 7.74
CA THR A 55 0.93 -17.81 6.42
C THR A 55 -0.25 -18.04 5.48
N ARG A 56 -1.29 -18.70 5.96
CA ARG A 56 -2.49 -18.96 5.14
C ARG A 56 -3.15 -17.67 4.66
N ALA A 57 -3.31 -16.69 5.54
CA ALA A 57 -3.91 -15.42 5.20
C ALA A 57 -3.04 -14.62 4.20
N LEU A 58 -1.73 -14.71 4.33
CA LEU A 58 -0.79 -14.04 3.43
C LEU A 58 -0.75 -14.69 2.04
N VAL A 59 -0.89 -16.02 1.97
CA VAL A 59 -1.02 -16.72 0.69
C VAL A 59 -2.32 -16.32 -0.01
N GLU A 60 -3.42 -16.24 0.71
CA GLU A 60 -4.70 -15.76 0.19
C GLU A 60 -4.60 -14.30 -0.30
N LEU A 61 -3.90 -13.46 0.46
CA LEU A 61 -3.64 -12.08 0.06
C LEU A 61 -2.85 -12.01 -1.24
N ALA A 62 -1.80 -12.81 -1.36
CA ALA A 62 -0.98 -12.86 -2.58
C ALA A 62 -1.82 -13.24 -3.81
N ASP A 63 -2.67 -14.25 -3.68
CA ASP A 63 -3.57 -14.67 -4.75
C ASP A 63 -4.57 -13.57 -5.11
N HIS A 64 -5.12 -12.91 -4.11
CA HIS A 64 -6.06 -11.80 -4.30
C HIS A 64 -5.42 -10.64 -5.06
N LEU A 65 -4.23 -10.23 -4.66
CA LEU A 65 -3.49 -9.15 -5.31
C LEU A 65 -3.10 -9.50 -6.75
N ARG A 66 -2.71 -10.73 -6.99
CA ARG A 66 -2.41 -11.20 -8.35
C ARG A 66 -3.66 -11.22 -9.22
N CYS A 67 -4.79 -11.71 -8.72
CA CYS A 67 -6.05 -11.72 -9.44
C CYS A 67 -6.51 -10.30 -9.81
N GLU A 68 -6.26 -9.33 -8.95
CA GLU A 68 -6.57 -7.92 -9.22
C GLU A 68 -5.53 -7.22 -10.10
N GLY A 69 -4.46 -7.91 -10.47
CA GLY A 69 -3.41 -7.37 -11.33
C GLY A 69 -2.58 -6.28 -10.66
N ILE A 70 -2.40 -6.35 -9.36
CA ILE A 70 -1.59 -5.36 -8.61
C ILE A 70 -0.15 -5.42 -9.09
N GLN A 71 0.36 -4.27 -9.53
CA GLN A 71 1.69 -4.15 -10.13
C GLN A 71 2.79 -3.89 -9.11
N ARG A 72 2.43 -3.29 -7.97
CA ARG A 72 3.38 -2.91 -6.93
C ARG A 72 2.72 -2.90 -5.58
N VAL A 73 3.44 -3.41 -4.58
CA VAL A 73 3.02 -3.34 -3.18
C VAL A 73 4.09 -2.62 -2.37
N VAL A 74 3.68 -1.60 -1.65
CA VAL A 74 4.54 -0.88 -0.70
C VAL A 74 4.25 -1.40 0.70
N LEU A 75 5.28 -1.87 1.38
CA LEU A 75 5.20 -2.25 2.79
C LEU A 75 5.77 -1.14 3.66
N GLU A 76 5.01 -0.72 4.65
CA GLU A 76 5.47 0.19 5.70
C GLU A 76 5.49 -0.55 7.03
N SER A 77 6.63 -0.56 7.72
CA SER A 77 6.80 -1.21 9.01
C SER A 77 7.82 -0.49 9.87
N THR A 78 7.57 -0.43 11.18
CA THR A 78 8.52 0.13 12.17
C THR A 78 9.49 -0.90 12.72
N SER A 79 9.27 -2.18 12.43
CA SER A 79 10.03 -3.31 12.97
C SER A 79 10.18 -4.40 11.93
N ASP A 80 10.63 -5.59 12.35
CA ASP A 80 10.84 -6.74 11.47
C ASP A 80 9.56 -7.50 11.08
N TYR A 81 8.41 -7.07 11.53
CA TYR A 81 7.12 -7.73 11.24
C TYR A 81 6.74 -7.72 9.76
N TRP A 82 7.41 -6.91 8.95
CA TRP A 82 7.22 -6.86 7.49
C TRP A 82 7.69 -8.14 6.79
N ARG A 83 8.60 -8.91 7.38
CA ARG A 83 9.28 -10.04 6.73
C ARG A 83 8.33 -11.09 6.17
N PRO A 84 7.34 -11.61 6.91
CA PRO A 84 6.41 -12.60 6.35
C PRO A 84 5.65 -12.06 5.14
N PHE A 85 5.18 -10.81 5.23
CA PHE A 85 4.49 -10.15 4.11
C PHE A 85 5.38 -10.04 2.88
N TYR A 86 6.59 -9.54 3.08
CA TYR A 86 7.53 -9.32 1.99
C TYR A 86 7.86 -10.62 1.26
N TYR A 87 8.32 -11.62 1.98
CA TYR A 87 8.79 -12.86 1.36
C TYR A 87 7.68 -13.67 0.72
N LEU A 88 6.50 -13.74 1.32
CA LEU A 88 5.38 -14.48 0.74
C LEU A 88 4.82 -13.78 -0.49
N LEU A 89 4.71 -12.47 -0.48
CA LEU A 89 4.24 -11.72 -1.64
C LEU A 89 5.26 -11.69 -2.77
N GLU A 90 6.54 -11.54 -2.44
CA GLU A 90 7.62 -11.61 -3.42
C GLU A 90 7.68 -13.00 -4.10
N ALA A 91 7.55 -14.06 -3.31
CA ALA A 91 7.53 -15.42 -3.84
C ALA A 91 6.36 -15.67 -4.79
N ALA A 92 5.27 -14.96 -4.62
CA ALA A 92 4.12 -15.01 -5.52
C ALA A 92 4.29 -14.17 -6.78
N GLY A 93 5.41 -13.50 -6.95
CA GLY A 93 5.72 -12.68 -8.13
C GLY A 93 5.27 -11.23 -8.04
N VAL A 94 4.90 -10.75 -6.87
CA VAL A 94 4.50 -9.36 -6.67
C VAL A 94 5.75 -8.49 -6.47
N THR A 95 5.81 -7.35 -7.14
CA THR A 95 6.89 -6.37 -6.94
C THR A 95 6.72 -5.66 -5.61
N MET A 96 7.71 -5.82 -4.72
CA MET A 96 7.66 -5.33 -3.35
C MET A 96 8.60 -4.15 -3.13
N TRP A 97 8.11 -3.12 -2.46
CA TRP A 97 8.90 -2.01 -1.97
C TRP A 97 8.74 -1.90 -0.46
N LEU A 98 9.86 -1.86 0.24
CA LEU A 98 9.87 -1.69 1.70
C LEU A 98 10.20 -0.25 2.03
N VAL A 99 9.33 0.37 2.82
CA VAL A 99 9.51 1.74 3.30
C VAL A 99 9.65 1.71 4.82
N ASN A 100 10.72 2.35 5.30
CA ASN A 100 10.90 2.52 6.73
C ASN A 100 9.91 3.57 7.25
N ALA A 101 9.08 3.19 8.22
CA ALA A 101 8.07 4.07 8.80
C ALA A 101 8.68 5.34 9.44
N ALA A 102 9.92 5.27 9.93
CA ALA A 102 10.62 6.43 10.46
C ALA A 102 10.90 7.48 9.37
N GLN A 103 11.24 7.04 8.17
CA GLN A 103 11.42 7.93 7.01
C GLN A 103 10.09 8.47 6.48
N ALA A 104 9.06 7.64 6.47
CA ALA A 104 7.72 8.02 6.04
C ALA A 104 7.09 9.10 6.94
N LYS A 105 7.45 9.16 8.21
CA LYS A 105 7.00 10.20 9.15
C LYS A 105 7.47 11.60 8.79
N ASN A 106 8.50 11.72 8.01
CA ASN A 106 9.12 13.00 7.62
C ASN A 106 8.64 13.49 6.26
N VAL A 107 7.65 12.83 5.65
CA VAL A 107 7.08 13.27 4.38
C VAL A 107 6.32 14.58 4.59
N PRO A 108 6.63 15.63 3.82
CA PRO A 108 5.93 16.92 3.93
C PRO A 108 4.42 16.75 3.67
N GLY A 109 3.61 17.41 4.51
CA GLY A 109 2.15 17.37 4.38
C GLY A 109 1.47 16.25 5.15
N ARG A 110 2.23 15.35 5.80
CA ARG A 110 1.64 14.31 6.65
C ARG A 110 1.26 14.90 8.02
N PRO A 111 -0.01 14.78 8.44
CA PRO A 111 -0.40 15.26 9.77
C PRO A 111 0.36 14.50 10.87
N LYS A 112 0.99 15.22 11.78
CA LYS A 112 1.70 14.64 12.93
C LYS A 112 0.77 14.43 14.13
N ASN A 113 -0.44 13.97 13.92
CA ASN A 113 -1.38 13.80 15.01
C ASN A 113 -1.18 12.43 15.68
N ARG A 114 -0.89 12.44 16.99
CA ARG A 114 -0.70 11.20 17.77
C ARG A 114 -1.95 10.34 17.83
N GLN A 115 -3.13 10.92 17.72
CA GLN A 115 -4.39 10.19 17.74
C GLN A 115 -4.62 9.37 16.48
N ASP A 116 -4.09 9.80 15.35
CA ASP A 116 -4.19 9.08 14.07
C ASP A 116 -3.23 7.88 13.97
N ARG A 117 -2.35 7.71 14.95
CA ARG A 117 -1.34 6.65 14.93
C ARG A 117 -1.78 5.36 15.63
N ARG A 118 -2.87 5.40 16.37
CA ARG A 118 -3.37 4.27 17.15
C ARG A 118 -4.70 3.80 16.60
N GLY A 119 -4.83 2.49 16.44
CA GLY A 119 -6.06 1.86 16.00
C GLY A 119 -6.18 1.66 14.50
N VAL A 120 -7.30 1.08 14.11
CA VAL A 120 -7.59 0.67 12.73
C VAL A 120 -7.64 1.86 11.78
N ALA A 121 -8.23 2.97 12.23
CA ALA A 121 -8.32 4.19 11.42
C ALA A 121 -6.93 4.78 11.07
N GLY A 122 -6.03 4.78 12.05
CA GLY A 122 -4.66 5.25 11.83
C GLY A 122 -3.88 4.34 10.89
N GLN A 123 -4.04 3.03 11.02
CA GLN A 123 -3.43 2.05 10.11
C GLN A 123 -3.98 2.20 8.68
N ALA A 124 -5.28 2.36 8.54
CA ALA A 124 -5.91 2.56 7.24
C ALA A 124 -5.36 3.82 6.55
N ARG A 125 -5.18 4.90 7.31
CA ARG A 125 -4.63 6.14 6.77
C ARG A 125 -3.19 5.97 6.31
N ARG A 126 -2.34 5.28 7.07
CA ARG A 126 -0.97 5.00 6.66
C ARG A 126 -0.92 4.15 5.40
N ALA A 127 -1.79 3.16 5.29
CA ALA A 127 -1.90 2.36 4.07
C ALA A 127 -2.33 3.20 2.87
N LEU A 128 -3.28 4.12 3.05
CA LEU A 128 -3.69 5.07 2.00
C LEU A 128 -2.54 5.98 1.57
N ASP A 129 -1.76 6.49 2.52
CA ASP A 129 -0.57 7.30 2.22
C ASP A 129 0.46 6.49 1.43
N GLY A 130 0.65 5.22 1.80
CA GLY A 130 1.52 4.30 1.08
C GLY A 130 1.07 4.04 -0.35
N VAL A 131 -0.21 3.92 -0.58
CA VAL A 131 -0.79 3.76 -1.92
C VAL A 131 -0.56 5.01 -2.77
N ALA A 132 -0.77 6.20 -2.21
CA ALA A 132 -0.51 7.44 -2.89
C ALA A 132 0.98 7.57 -3.29
N LEU A 133 1.87 7.20 -2.36
CA LEU A 133 3.31 7.19 -2.61
C LEU A 133 3.69 6.21 -3.71
N ALA A 134 3.13 5.00 -3.69
CA ALA A 134 3.41 3.96 -4.68
C ALA A 134 2.94 4.37 -6.08
N GLY A 135 1.79 5.05 -6.17
CA GLY A 135 1.24 5.52 -7.43
C GLY A 135 1.98 6.71 -8.03
N ALA A 136 2.51 7.58 -7.17
CA ALA A 136 3.22 8.79 -7.59
C ALA A 136 4.70 8.56 -7.92
N HIS A 137 5.25 7.40 -7.55
CA HIS A 137 6.67 7.14 -7.76
C HIS A 137 6.95 6.83 -9.21
N ARG A 138 7.86 7.61 -9.80
CA ARG A 138 8.34 7.40 -11.16
C ARG A 138 8.99 6.04 -11.33
N ALA A 139 9.09 5.62 -12.59
CA ALA A 139 9.82 4.43 -13.01
C ALA A 139 11.34 4.48 -12.74
N ASP A 140 11.82 5.47 -12.05
CA ASP A 140 13.21 5.59 -11.58
C ASP A 140 13.51 4.69 -10.38
N ALA A 141 12.66 3.73 -10.13
CA ALA A 141 12.93 2.72 -9.13
C ALA A 141 14.24 2.02 -9.44
N PRO A 142 15.16 1.96 -8.50
CA PRO A 142 16.44 1.26 -8.70
C PRO A 142 16.17 -0.20 -9.04
N GLY A 143 16.82 -0.70 -10.04
CA GLY A 143 16.69 -2.07 -10.51
C GLY A 143 15.70 -2.27 -11.63
N ALA A 144 15.19 -1.20 -12.15
CA ALA A 144 14.55 -1.28 -13.44
C ALA A 144 15.60 -1.53 -14.51
#